data_e47696f40a4d9f43d7f7c0204bc64a03
#
_entry.id   e47696f40a4d9f43d7f7c0204bc64a03
#
_cell.length_a   1.000
_cell.length_b   1.000
_cell.length_c   1.000
_cell.angle_alpha   90.00
_cell.angle_beta   90.00
_cell.angle_gamma   90.00
#
_symmetry.space_group_name_H-M   'P 1'
#
loop_
_entity.id
_entity.type
_entity.pdbx_description
1 polymer ?
#
loop_
_entity_poly.entity_id
_entity_poly.type
_entity_poly.pdbx_seq_one_letter_code
_entity_poly.pdbx_strand_id
1 'polypeptide(L)'
;CIRDRGYSNPELRYDFAEDSEQARALTAGASISVAAAQEDQKDTVAKLPNYLDPAAARSVMETTQRLLDAGQLDPRPVTALPIKSAQEGPDGEPGSPYPDPAAFREAEIAQVAQQARYTDELMSIMVNEPSIALTRYGFTLPLRRDLLIALSDTTRTSLRGNAQAARASRERLQKNSDALRDLRSSVSLIPPGNVYTRVSESSPLLIVAENGLPLPVDAHLAYDAPDGATLSTQDSVHIPAKGSITVSMTADLPSDVDRTSLRLWLAAPTESDEPTGHLISDPIDIT
;
A
#
# COMPACT_ATOMS: atom_id res chain seq x y z
N CYS A 1 27.12 9.71 14.51
CA CYS A 1 28.24 10.55 14.99
C CYS A 1 28.65 10.36 16.45
N ILE A 2 28.14 9.35 17.14
CA ILE A 2 28.48 9.12 18.57
C ILE A 2 29.60 8.06 18.74
N ARG A 3 29.88 7.24 17.73
CA ARG A 3 30.83 6.13 17.80
C ARG A 3 32.30 6.52 18.04
N ASP A 4 32.72 7.73 17.73
CA ASP A 4 34.15 8.12 17.81
C ASP A 4 34.51 8.97 19.02
N ARG A 5 33.61 9.11 20.00
CA ARG A 5 33.83 10.04 21.13
C ARG A 5 34.43 9.39 22.42
N GLY A 6 34.89 8.16 22.38
CA GLY A 6 35.49 7.52 23.50
C GLY A 6 34.52 7.07 24.62
N TYR A 7 33.24 6.99 24.33
CA TYR A 7 32.20 6.43 25.20
C TYR A 7 31.38 5.37 24.46
N SER A 8 30.82 4.41 25.19
CA SER A 8 29.90 3.42 24.67
C SER A 8 28.46 3.97 24.68
N ASN A 9 27.70 3.64 23.68
CA ASN A 9 26.26 3.95 23.60
C ASN A 9 25.51 2.62 23.64
N PRO A 10 25.04 2.16 24.80
CA PRO A 10 24.23 0.95 24.85
C PRO A 10 22.93 1.17 24.13
N GLU A 11 22.62 0.27 23.21
CA GLU A 11 21.31 0.23 22.57
C GLU A 11 20.32 -0.38 23.55
N LEU A 12 19.31 0.39 23.91
CA LEU A 12 18.17 -0.16 24.61
C LEU A 12 17.38 -1.02 23.64
N ARG A 13 17.26 -2.31 23.89
CA ARG A 13 16.32 -3.15 23.15
C ARG A 13 14.92 -2.71 23.48
N TYR A 14 14.26 -2.08 22.54
CA TYR A 14 12.96 -1.48 22.74
C TYR A 14 12.16 -1.56 21.44
N ASP A 15 11.15 -2.42 21.39
CA ASP A 15 10.22 -2.49 20.28
C ASP A 15 8.83 -2.06 20.76
N PHE A 16 8.41 -0.89 20.32
CA PHE A 16 7.12 -0.31 20.69
C PHE A 16 5.96 -1.04 20.05
N ALA A 17 6.13 -1.60 18.86
CA ALA A 17 5.07 -2.20 18.07
C ALA A 17 4.81 -3.68 18.41
N GLU A 18 5.88 -4.42 18.68
CA GLU A 18 5.80 -5.89 18.82
C GLU A 18 5.83 -6.35 20.29
N ASP A 19 6.51 -5.60 21.18
CA ASP A 19 6.65 -5.98 22.57
C ASP A 19 5.49 -5.52 23.45
N SER A 20 5.12 -6.32 24.45
CA SER A 20 4.23 -5.89 25.51
C SER A 20 4.88 -4.80 26.38
N GLU A 21 4.07 -3.98 27.06
CA GLU A 21 4.57 -2.95 28.01
C GLU A 21 5.53 -3.54 29.04
N GLN A 22 5.22 -4.71 29.58
CA GLN A 22 6.06 -5.40 30.55
C GLN A 22 7.39 -5.86 29.93
N ALA A 23 7.36 -6.41 28.71
CA ALA A 23 8.57 -6.83 28.01
C ALA A 23 9.48 -5.64 27.72
N ARG A 24 8.93 -4.52 27.27
CA ARG A 24 9.67 -3.27 27.04
C ARG A 24 10.33 -2.76 28.32
N ALA A 25 9.58 -2.74 29.44
CA ALA A 25 10.10 -2.29 30.73
C ALA A 25 11.28 -3.16 31.19
N LEU A 26 11.14 -4.48 31.13
CA LEU A 26 12.20 -5.41 31.50
C LEU A 26 13.43 -5.25 30.62
N THR A 27 13.25 -5.19 29.31
CA THR A 27 14.35 -5.07 28.35
C THR A 27 15.09 -3.75 28.48
N ALA A 28 14.38 -2.64 28.70
CA ALA A 28 14.99 -1.33 28.91
C ALA A 28 15.86 -1.30 30.20
N GLY A 29 15.33 -1.81 31.32
CA GLY A 29 16.08 -1.92 32.56
C GLY A 29 17.28 -2.84 32.43
N ALA A 30 17.12 -4.01 31.80
CA ALA A 30 18.22 -4.95 31.56
C ALA A 30 19.32 -4.33 30.68
N SER A 31 18.98 -3.56 29.67
CA SER A 31 19.94 -2.88 28.77
C SER A 31 20.84 -1.91 29.58
N ILE A 32 20.28 -1.17 30.54
CA ILE A 32 21.06 -0.30 31.44
C ILE A 32 22.00 -1.12 32.34
N SER A 33 21.52 -2.24 32.90
CA SER A 33 22.34 -3.12 33.73
C SER A 33 23.50 -3.74 32.94
N VAL A 34 23.25 -4.17 31.70
CA VAL A 34 24.30 -4.71 30.81
C VAL A 34 25.35 -3.64 30.50
N ALA A 35 24.88 -2.42 30.19
CA ALA A 35 25.78 -1.31 29.90
C ALA A 35 26.72 -0.97 31.14
N ALA A 36 26.15 -1.01 32.34
CA ALA A 36 26.90 -0.77 33.56
C ALA A 36 27.91 -1.89 33.88
N ALA A 37 27.64 -3.12 33.44
CA ALA A 37 28.49 -4.29 33.66
C ALA A 37 29.66 -4.43 32.66
N GLN A 38 29.74 -3.58 31.65
CA GLN A 38 30.81 -3.61 30.64
C GLN A 38 32.13 -3.13 31.27
N GLU A 39 33.16 -3.96 31.21
CA GLU A 39 34.47 -3.73 31.87
C GLU A 39 35.33 -2.64 31.19
N ASP A 40 34.89 -2.06 30.09
CA ASP A 40 35.70 -1.18 29.23
C ASP A 40 36.04 0.20 29.82
N GLN A 41 35.68 0.52 31.05
CA GLN A 41 35.94 1.80 31.75
C GLN A 41 35.70 3.08 30.89
N LYS A 42 34.87 3.01 29.91
CA LYS A 42 34.50 4.15 29.06
C LYS A 42 33.24 4.83 29.57
N ASP A 43 33.23 6.15 29.44
CA ASP A 43 32.00 6.89 29.69
C ASP A 43 30.85 6.34 28.84
N THR A 44 29.73 6.08 29.49
CA THR A 44 28.54 5.52 28.83
C THR A 44 27.46 6.56 28.72
N VAL A 45 26.93 6.79 27.52
CA VAL A 45 25.80 7.66 27.27
C VAL A 45 24.64 6.84 26.75
N ALA A 46 23.63 6.63 27.58
CA ALA A 46 22.40 5.96 27.15
C ALA A 46 21.49 6.95 26.46
N LYS A 47 21.21 6.72 25.17
CA LYS A 47 20.22 7.47 24.40
C LYS A 47 18.88 6.75 24.52
N LEU A 48 17.90 7.43 25.10
CA LEU A 48 16.54 6.92 25.21
C LEU A 48 15.79 7.07 23.87
N PRO A 49 14.87 6.14 23.53
CA PRO A 49 13.97 6.31 22.40
C PRO A 49 13.12 7.57 22.56
N ASN A 50 12.71 8.17 21.44
CA ASN A 50 11.82 9.33 21.46
C ASN A 50 10.44 9.00 22.06
N TYR A 51 10.04 7.74 21.97
CA TYR A 51 8.79 7.20 22.49
C TYR A 51 9.10 6.14 23.55
N LEU A 52 9.06 6.55 24.78
CA LEU A 52 9.28 5.66 25.92
C LEU A 52 7.97 5.60 26.73
N ASP A 53 7.41 4.41 26.89
CA ASP A 53 6.22 4.26 27.72
C ASP A 53 6.55 4.44 29.22
N PRO A 54 5.54 4.77 30.06
CA PRO A 54 5.78 5.07 31.47
C PRO A 54 6.41 3.91 32.25
N ALA A 55 6.12 2.65 31.88
CA ALA A 55 6.68 1.49 32.58
C ALA A 55 8.16 1.29 32.23
N ALA A 56 8.52 1.42 30.96
CA ALA A 56 9.92 1.39 30.52
C ALA A 56 10.73 2.56 31.09
N ALA A 57 10.16 3.78 31.09
CA ALA A 57 10.80 4.95 31.71
C ALA A 57 11.10 4.71 33.21
N ARG A 58 10.11 4.21 33.94
CA ARG A 58 10.28 3.87 35.36
C ARG A 58 11.36 2.81 35.56
N SER A 59 11.34 1.74 34.79
CA SER A 59 12.31 0.66 34.84
C SER A 59 13.74 1.16 34.60
N VAL A 60 13.94 2.05 33.61
CA VAL A 60 15.24 2.70 33.37
C VAL A 60 15.66 3.52 34.57
N MET A 61 14.79 4.38 35.11
CA MET A 61 15.09 5.24 36.24
C MET A 61 15.39 4.44 37.51
N GLU A 62 14.56 3.46 37.86
CA GLU A 62 14.78 2.60 39.04
C GLU A 62 16.06 1.77 38.94
N THR A 63 16.36 1.25 37.74
CA THR A 63 17.60 0.51 37.53
C THR A 63 18.82 1.41 37.63
N THR A 64 18.78 2.59 37.00
CA THR A 64 19.87 3.57 37.11
C THR A 64 20.10 3.99 38.57
N GLN A 65 19.03 4.30 39.31
CA GLN A 65 19.14 4.66 40.72
C GLN A 65 19.76 3.54 41.54
N ARG A 66 19.35 2.29 41.37
CA ARG A 66 19.88 1.13 42.06
C ARG A 66 21.38 0.93 41.79
N LEU A 67 21.83 1.13 40.56
CA LEU A 67 23.22 1.02 40.16
C LEU A 67 24.08 2.17 40.73
N LEU A 68 23.51 3.37 40.82
CA LEU A 68 24.16 4.51 41.51
C LEU A 68 24.32 4.25 43.02
N ASP A 69 23.26 3.78 43.69
CA ASP A 69 23.25 3.47 45.09
C ASP A 69 24.23 2.32 45.45
N ALA A 70 24.44 1.39 44.52
CA ALA A 70 25.39 0.30 44.61
C ALA A 70 26.86 0.73 44.30
N GLY A 71 27.07 1.97 43.87
CA GLY A 71 28.40 2.47 43.48
C GLY A 71 28.91 1.86 42.17
N GLN A 72 28.03 1.30 41.36
CA GLN A 72 28.37 0.70 40.06
C GLN A 72 28.35 1.71 38.90
N LEU A 73 27.80 2.89 39.12
CA LEU A 73 27.82 4.02 38.21
C LEU A 73 28.34 5.27 38.89
N ASP A 74 29.17 6.04 38.18
CA ASP A 74 29.64 7.36 38.58
C ASP A 74 29.03 8.41 37.63
N PRO A 75 28.05 9.22 38.10
CA PRO A 75 27.35 10.17 37.21
C PRO A 75 28.29 11.33 36.85
N ARG A 76 28.39 11.61 35.54
CA ARG A 76 29.18 12.72 35.02
C ARG A 76 28.29 13.67 34.23
N PRO A 77 28.48 14.99 34.39
CA PRO A 77 27.77 15.94 33.55
C PRO A 77 28.20 15.80 32.08
N VAL A 78 27.26 15.90 31.15
CA VAL A 78 27.51 15.78 29.70
C VAL A 78 28.62 16.76 29.25
N THR A 79 28.73 17.92 29.88
CA THR A 79 29.76 18.92 29.62
C THR A 79 31.17 18.48 29.98
N ALA A 80 31.32 17.48 30.84
CA ALA A 80 32.61 16.90 31.22
C ALA A 80 33.08 15.78 30.31
N LEU A 81 32.25 15.35 29.35
CA LEU A 81 32.63 14.33 28.36
C LEU A 81 33.70 14.91 27.43
N PRO A 82 34.75 14.14 27.10
CA PRO A 82 35.77 14.60 26.16
C PRO A 82 35.16 14.79 24.79
N ILE A 83 35.03 16.05 24.38
CA ILE A 83 34.65 16.41 23.01
C ILE A 83 35.93 16.30 22.19
N LYS A 84 36.14 15.20 21.52
CA LYS A 84 37.13 15.17 20.42
C LYS A 84 36.63 16.13 19.35
N SER A 85 37.48 17.07 18.93
CA SER A 85 37.19 17.92 17.78
C SER A 85 36.69 17.05 16.63
N ALA A 86 35.61 17.46 16.01
CA ALA A 86 35.03 16.76 14.85
C ALA A 86 36.13 16.64 13.79
N GLN A 87 36.82 15.51 13.72
CA GLN A 87 37.47 15.10 12.51
C GLN A 87 36.34 14.76 11.54
N GLU A 88 36.39 15.36 10.37
CA GLU A 88 35.50 15.10 9.26
C GLU A 88 35.45 13.59 8.98
N GLY A 89 34.54 12.92 9.65
CA GLY A 89 34.12 11.59 9.29
C GLY A 89 33.01 11.70 8.25
N PRO A 90 32.74 10.68 7.45
CA PRO A 90 31.62 10.70 6.52
C PRO A 90 30.36 11.13 7.30
N ASP A 91 29.64 12.10 6.75
CA ASP A 91 28.42 12.65 7.30
C ASP A 91 27.46 11.51 7.63
N GLY A 92 27.51 11.04 8.87
CA GLY A 92 26.51 10.10 9.35
C GLY A 92 25.17 10.81 9.41
N GLU A 93 24.17 10.32 8.71
CA GLU A 93 22.84 10.84 8.83
C GLU A 93 22.43 10.94 10.31
N PRO A 94 21.92 12.09 10.76
CA PRO A 94 21.43 12.25 12.12
C PRO A 94 20.16 11.40 12.27
N GLY A 95 20.34 10.13 12.62
CA GLY A 95 19.26 9.17 12.83
C GLY A 95 19.10 8.78 14.29
N SER A 96 17.93 8.36 14.67
CA SER A 96 17.71 7.61 15.92
C SER A 96 18.17 6.17 15.70
N PRO A 97 18.93 5.54 16.64
CA PRO A 97 19.25 4.12 16.57
C PRO A 97 18.00 3.23 16.76
N TYR A 98 16.89 3.83 17.13
CA TYR A 98 15.64 3.13 17.38
C TYR A 98 14.69 3.34 16.20
N PRO A 99 13.94 2.29 15.79
CA PRO A 99 12.87 2.47 14.81
C PRO A 99 11.86 3.47 15.34
N ASP A 100 11.35 4.32 14.44
CA ASP A 100 10.27 5.24 14.77
C ASP A 100 8.95 4.44 14.87
N PRO A 101 8.32 4.34 16.05
CA PRO A 101 7.07 3.61 16.20
C PRO A 101 5.90 4.25 15.44
N ALA A 102 6.03 5.53 15.04
CA ALA A 102 5.05 6.19 14.17
C ALA A 102 5.25 5.85 12.69
N ALA A 103 6.41 5.30 12.31
CA ALA A 103 6.70 4.92 10.93
C ALA A 103 5.68 3.91 10.41
N PHE A 104 5.33 4.07 9.14
CA PHE A 104 4.48 3.11 8.44
C PHE A 104 5.32 1.91 8.01
N ARG A 105 4.73 0.72 8.08
CA ARG A 105 5.36 -0.50 7.57
C ARG A 105 5.41 -0.46 6.04
N GLU A 106 6.44 -1.02 5.45
CA GLU A 106 6.57 -1.10 3.98
C GLU A 106 5.34 -1.72 3.33
N ALA A 107 4.74 -2.73 3.95
CA ALA A 107 3.52 -3.36 3.45
C ALA A 107 2.31 -2.39 3.44
N GLU A 108 2.18 -1.50 4.43
CA GLU A 108 1.12 -0.48 4.46
C GLU A 108 1.34 0.55 3.33
N ILE A 109 2.59 0.97 3.13
CA ILE A 109 2.96 1.90 2.04
C ILE A 109 2.70 1.27 0.67
N ALA A 110 3.12 0.01 0.48
CA ALA A 110 2.89 -0.73 -0.77
C ALA A 110 1.38 -0.90 -1.07
N GLN A 111 0.58 -1.18 -0.04
CA GLN A 111 -0.88 -1.28 -0.17
C GLN A 111 -1.52 0.05 -0.58
N VAL A 112 -1.08 1.16 0.02
CA VAL A 112 -1.54 2.51 -0.37
C VAL A 112 -1.14 2.82 -1.81
N ALA A 113 0.09 2.55 -2.20
CA ALA A 113 0.58 2.76 -3.56
C ALA A 113 -0.21 1.94 -4.59
N GLN A 114 -0.55 0.70 -4.27
CA GLN A 114 -1.38 -0.16 -5.12
C GLN A 114 -2.80 0.40 -5.26
N GLN A 115 -3.44 0.78 -4.16
CA GLN A 115 -4.79 1.35 -4.20
C GLN A 115 -4.84 2.71 -4.90
N ALA A 116 -3.78 3.53 -4.78
CA ALA A 116 -3.66 4.78 -5.52
C ALA A 116 -3.63 4.52 -7.03
N ARG A 117 -2.84 3.55 -7.50
CA ARG A 117 -2.82 3.13 -8.91
C ARG A 117 -4.19 2.67 -9.38
N TYR A 118 -4.86 1.80 -8.63
CA TYR A 118 -6.22 1.34 -8.99
C TYR A 118 -7.23 2.48 -9.04
N THR A 119 -7.08 3.50 -8.20
CA THR A 119 -7.92 4.70 -8.24
C THR A 119 -7.63 5.53 -9.49
N ASP A 120 -6.37 5.63 -9.91
CA ASP A 120 -5.96 6.32 -11.13
C ASP A 120 -6.45 5.58 -12.38
N GLU A 121 -6.32 4.27 -12.44
CA GLU A 121 -6.85 3.41 -13.49
C GLU A 121 -8.36 3.57 -13.62
N LEU A 122 -9.10 3.49 -12.50
CA LEU A 122 -10.54 3.72 -12.49
C LEU A 122 -10.92 5.11 -13.00
N MET A 123 -10.14 6.15 -12.62
CA MET A 123 -10.37 7.51 -13.10
C MET A 123 -10.07 7.65 -14.60
N SER A 124 -9.08 6.94 -15.13
CA SER A 124 -8.65 7.06 -16.52
C SER A 124 -9.68 6.54 -17.52
N ILE A 125 -10.43 5.50 -17.16
CA ILE A 125 -11.47 4.91 -18.00
C ILE A 125 -12.78 5.70 -18.02
N MET A 126 -13.04 6.52 -16.99
CA MET A 126 -14.25 7.32 -16.92
C MET A 126 -14.13 8.60 -17.74
N VAL A 127 -15.20 8.96 -18.40
CA VAL A 127 -15.32 10.18 -19.21
C VAL A 127 -16.17 11.21 -18.51
N ASN A 128 -15.72 12.47 -18.50
CA ASN A 128 -16.56 13.58 -18.04
C ASN A 128 -17.61 13.90 -19.10
N GLU A 129 -18.87 13.88 -18.72
CA GLU A 129 -19.98 14.24 -19.59
C GLU A 129 -20.62 15.56 -19.09
N PRO A 130 -20.77 16.58 -19.96
CA PRO A 130 -21.29 17.88 -19.55
C PRO A 130 -22.71 17.86 -18.95
N SER A 131 -23.51 16.85 -19.31
CA SER A 131 -24.86 16.64 -18.77
C SER A 131 -24.87 16.11 -17.33
N ILE A 132 -23.72 15.56 -16.87
CA ILE A 132 -23.55 14.99 -15.53
C ILE A 132 -22.73 15.96 -14.67
N ALA A 133 -23.31 16.45 -13.58
CA ALA A 133 -22.61 17.38 -12.69
C ALA A 133 -21.40 16.77 -11.95
N LEU A 134 -21.33 15.43 -11.88
CA LEU A 134 -20.22 14.69 -11.28
C LEU A 134 -19.06 14.58 -12.27
N THR A 135 -17.84 14.87 -11.83
CA THR A 135 -16.62 14.65 -12.61
C THR A 135 -15.91 13.37 -12.16
N ARG A 136 -15.12 12.74 -13.05
CA ARG A 136 -14.30 11.57 -12.72
C ARG A 136 -13.37 11.83 -11.52
N TYR A 137 -12.80 13.03 -11.42
CA TYR A 137 -12.00 13.46 -10.27
C TYR A 137 -12.85 13.57 -8.99
N GLY A 138 -14.02 14.24 -9.09
CA GLY A 138 -14.93 14.37 -7.94
C GLY A 138 -15.42 13.02 -7.42
N PHE A 139 -15.66 12.06 -8.32
CA PHE A 139 -16.07 10.71 -7.96
C PHE A 139 -14.98 9.94 -7.23
N THR A 140 -13.72 10.03 -7.67
CA THR A 140 -12.58 9.31 -7.06
C THR A 140 -11.95 10.03 -5.87
N LEU A 141 -12.29 11.31 -5.64
CA LEU A 141 -11.73 12.12 -4.56
C LEU A 141 -11.88 11.50 -3.16
N PRO A 142 -13.01 10.89 -2.77
CA PRO A 142 -13.14 10.22 -1.47
C PRO A 142 -12.13 9.08 -1.28
N LEU A 143 -11.86 8.28 -2.32
CA LEU A 143 -10.89 7.19 -2.29
C LEU A 143 -9.47 7.73 -2.03
N ARG A 144 -9.07 8.77 -2.76
CA ARG A 144 -7.77 9.43 -2.58
C ARG A 144 -7.61 10.04 -1.19
N ARG A 145 -8.68 10.69 -0.71
CA ARG A 145 -8.71 11.28 0.63
C ARG A 145 -8.55 10.22 1.71
N ASP A 146 -9.18 9.05 1.55
CA ASP A 146 -9.06 7.96 2.50
C ASP A 146 -7.65 7.38 2.56
N LEU A 147 -6.93 7.32 1.42
CA LEU A 147 -5.51 6.94 1.39
C LEU A 147 -4.63 7.95 2.15
N LEU A 148 -4.84 9.24 1.94
CA LEU A 148 -4.10 10.29 2.65
C LEU A 148 -4.36 10.24 4.16
N ILE A 149 -5.61 10.03 4.57
CA ILE A 149 -5.95 9.89 6.00
C ILE A 149 -5.34 8.62 6.59
N ALA A 150 -5.29 7.52 5.83
CA ALA A 150 -4.65 6.28 6.28
C ALA A 150 -3.15 6.45 6.53
N LEU A 151 -2.49 7.36 5.82
CA LEU A 151 -1.08 7.74 6.01
C LEU A 151 -0.88 8.91 6.97
N SER A 152 -1.91 9.36 7.70
CA SER A 152 -1.76 10.43 8.67
C SER A 152 -1.01 9.93 9.92
N ASP A 153 0.05 10.62 10.28
CA ASP A 153 0.89 10.34 11.45
C ASP A 153 0.42 11.04 12.73
N THR A 154 -0.45 12.05 12.61
CA THR A 154 -0.83 12.97 13.71
C THR A 154 -1.23 12.26 15.02
N THR A 155 -1.92 11.12 14.92
CA THR A 155 -2.33 10.33 16.09
C THR A 155 -1.38 9.17 16.37
N ARG A 156 -0.56 8.77 15.41
CA ARG A 156 0.45 7.70 15.56
C ARG A 156 1.61 8.12 16.46
N THR A 157 1.96 9.40 16.48
CA THR A 157 3.02 9.97 17.32
C THR A 157 2.67 10.01 18.80
N SER A 158 1.43 9.70 19.18
CA SER A 158 0.98 9.63 20.57
C SER A 158 1.09 8.21 21.12
N LEU A 159 1.76 8.03 22.25
CA LEU A 159 1.84 6.74 22.96
C LEU A 159 0.47 6.09 23.18
N ARG A 160 -0.53 6.89 23.56
CA ARG A 160 -1.90 6.40 23.83
C ARG A 160 -2.66 6.13 22.54
N GLY A 161 -2.37 6.90 21.49
CA GLY A 161 -3.11 6.85 20.22
C GLY A 161 -2.54 5.87 19.20
N ASN A 162 -1.26 5.48 19.32
CA ASN A 162 -0.56 4.71 18.29
C ASN A 162 -1.30 3.44 17.86
N ALA A 163 -1.65 2.55 18.80
CA ALA A 163 -2.33 1.29 18.48
C ALA A 163 -3.73 1.51 17.89
N GLN A 164 -4.44 2.54 18.34
CA GLN A 164 -5.75 2.90 17.80
C GLN A 164 -5.62 3.49 16.39
N ALA A 165 -4.65 4.39 16.18
CA ALA A 165 -4.37 4.98 14.87
C ALA A 165 -3.95 3.93 13.84
N ALA A 166 -3.10 2.97 14.22
CA ALA A 166 -2.69 1.87 13.35
C ALA A 166 -3.87 0.95 12.97
N ARG A 167 -4.78 0.68 13.90
CA ARG A 167 -6.02 -0.06 13.59
C ARG A 167 -6.94 0.71 12.65
N ALA A 168 -7.20 1.98 12.94
CA ALA A 168 -8.04 2.83 12.11
C ALA A 168 -7.49 2.98 10.68
N SER A 169 -6.15 3.10 10.53
CA SER A 169 -5.48 3.10 9.22
C SER A 169 -5.77 1.82 8.44
N ARG A 170 -5.54 0.65 9.06
CA ARG A 170 -5.79 -0.66 8.40
C ARG A 170 -7.27 -0.86 8.03
N GLU A 171 -8.19 -0.52 8.91
CA GLU A 171 -9.63 -0.59 8.62
C GLU A 171 -10.03 0.31 7.45
N ARG A 172 -9.44 1.51 7.38
CA ARG A 172 -9.68 2.45 6.28
C ARG A 172 -9.14 1.90 4.96
N LEU A 173 -7.91 1.37 4.95
CA LEU A 173 -7.32 0.74 3.77
C LEU A 173 -8.12 -0.47 3.31
N GLN A 174 -8.64 -1.28 4.25
CA GLN A 174 -9.49 -2.42 3.89
C GLN A 174 -10.80 -1.95 3.24
N LYS A 175 -11.50 -0.98 3.84
CA LYS A 175 -12.74 -0.42 3.27
C LYS A 175 -12.52 0.20 1.89
N ASN A 176 -11.41 0.91 1.71
CA ASN A 176 -11.06 1.49 0.41
C ASN A 176 -10.76 0.41 -0.63
N SER A 177 -10.06 -0.67 -0.24
CA SER A 177 -9.81 -1.83 -1.10
C SER A 177 -11.10 -2.52 -1.53
N ASP A 178 -12.05 -2.71 -0.60
CA ASP A 178 -13.34 -3.33 -0.90
C ASP A 178 -14.15 -2.45 -1.86
N ALA A 179 -14.21 -1.14 -1.60
CA ALA A 179 -14.89 -0.19 -2.49
C ALA A 179 -14.27 -0.17 -3.90
N LEU A 180 -12.94 -0.19 -4.01
CA LEU A 180 -12.26 -0.26 -5.32
C LEU A 180 -12.58 -1.57 -6.05
N ARG A 181 -12.64 -2.69 -5.35
CA ARG A 181 -13.04 -3.98 -5.94
C ARG A 181 -14.45 -3.93 -6.47
N ASP A 182 -15.40 -3.44 -5.68
CA ASP A 182 -16.81 -3.33 -6.06
C ASP A 182 -17.00 -2.38 -7.25
N LEU A 183 -16.28 -1.25 -7.28
CA LEU A 183 -16.32 -0.31 -8.39
C LEU A 183 -15.75 -0.91 -9.68
N ARG A 184 -14.65 -1.64 -9.60
CA ARG A 184 -14.05 -2.30 -10.77
C ARG A 184 -14.95 -3.41 -11.31
N SER A 185 -15.53 -4.23 -10.43
CA SER A 185 -16.45 -5.29 -10.83
C SER A 185 -17.80 -4.79 -11.36
N SER A 186 -18.09 -3.49 -11.21
CA SER A 186 -19.32 -2.87 -11.75
C SER A 186 -19.25 -2.61 -13.25
N VAL A 187 -18.08 -2.75 -13.87
CA VAL A 187 -17.91 -2.75 -15.33
C VAL A 187 -17.65 -4.17 -15.77
N SER A 188 -18.52 -4.74 -16.58
CA SER A 188 -18.48 -6.16 -16.90
C SER A 188 -18.93 -6.46 -18.33
N LEU A 189 -18.54 -7.65 -18.81
CA LEU A 189 -19.09 -8.25 -20.03
C LEU A 189 -20.08 -9.34 -19.65
N ILE A 190 -21.21 -9.35 -20.33
CA ILE A 190 -22.25 -10.38 -20.19
C ILE A 190 -22.29 -11.17 -21.49
N PRO A 191 -21.88 -12.45 -21.48
CA PRO A 191 -21.93 -13.30 -22.66
C PRO A 191 -23.38 -13.65 -23.01
N PRO A 192 -23.71 -13.90 -24.30
CA PRO A 192 -25.05 -14.28 -24.76
C PRO A 192 -25.47 -15.69 -24.26
N GLY A 193 -24.52 -16.47 -23.71
CA GLY A 193 -24.67 -17.82 -23.18
C GLY A 193 -23.31 -18.48 -23.01
N ASN A 194 -23.28 -19.64 -22.37
CA ASN A 194 -22.01 -20.38 -22.17
C ASN A 194 -21.49 -21.02 -23.46
N VAL A 195 -22.37 -21.28 -24.42
CA VAL A 195 -22.05 -21.84 -25.75
C VAL A 195 -22.73 -21.00 -26.81
N TYR A 196 -21.93 -20.52 -27.74
CA TYR A 196 -22.43 -19.77 -28.90
C TYR A 196 -22.30 -20.62 -30.18
N THR A 197 -23.42 -20.93 -30.79
CA THR A 197 -23.42 -21.66 -32.07
C THR A 197 -23.46 -20.70 -33.25
N ARG A 198 -22.39 -20.68 -34.03
CA ARG A 198 -22.29 -19.87 -35.24
C ARG A 198 -23.05 -20.55 -36.38
N VAL A 199 -23.96 -19.84 -36.99
CA VAL A 199 -24.80 -20.35 -38.11
C VAL A 199 -24.12 -20.15 -39.48
N SER A 200 -23.21 -19.17 -39.58
CA SER A 200 -22.42 -18.89 -40.79
C SER A 200 -21.08 -18.26 -40.41
N GLU A 201 -20.11 -18.27 -41.33
CA GLU A 201 -18.79 -17.65 -41.14
C GLU A 201 -18.86 -16.13 -40.86
N SER A 202 -19.93 -15.48 -41.33
CA SER A 202 -20.17 -14.04 -41.12
C SER A 202 -21.11 -13.71 -39.97
N SER A 203 -21.54 -14.70 -39.17
CA SER A 203 -22.47 -14.44 -38.07
C SER A 203 -21.74 -13.62 -36.95
N PRO A 204 -22.28 -12.42 -36.61
CA PRO A 204 -21.67 -11.61 -35.55
C PRO A 204 -21.91 -12.25 -34.18
N LEU A 205 -20.89 -12.24 -33.34
CA LEU A 205 -21.01 -12.51 -31.92
C LEU A 205 -21.43 -11.22 -31.21
N LEU A 206 -22.52 -11.29 -30.46
CA LEU A 206 -23.08 -10.16 -29.72
C LEU A 206 -22.79 -10.33 -28.23
N ILE A 207 -22.15 -9.35 -27.62
CA ILE A 207 -21.83 -9.31 -26.20
C ILE A 207 -22.37 -8.03 -25.59
N VAL A 208 -22.92 -8.11 -24.40
CA VAL A 208 -23.38 -6.93 -23.68
C VAL A 208 -22.25 -6.44 -22.76
N ALA A 209 -21.85 -5.18 -22.93
CA ALA A 209 -20.97 -4.48 -22.00
C ALA A 209 -21.83 -3.64 -21.07
N GLU A 210 -21.67 -3.84 -19.76
CA GLU A 210 -22.41 -3.14 -18.70
C GLU A 210 -21.49 -2.23 -17.92
N ASN A 211 -21.99 -1.03 -17.60
CA ASN A 211 -21.30 -0.04 -16.76
C ASN A 211 -22.17 0.36 -15.57
N GLY A 212 -21.81 -0.12 -14.39
CA GLY A 212 -22.46 0.26 -13.13
C GLY A 212 -21.93 1.58 -12.53
N LEU A 213 -20.93 2.24 -13.13
CA LEU A 213 -20.39 3.50 -12.65
C LEU A 213 -21.32 4.68 -12.97
N PRO A 214 -21.25 5.78 -12.21
CA PRO A 214 -22.09 6.96 -12.42
C PRO A 214 -21.64 7.87 -13.58
N LEU A 215 -20.54 7.51 -14.25
CA LEU A 215 -20.00 8.21 -15.40
C LEU A 215 -19.85 7.24 -16.57
N PRO A 216 -19.90 7.72 -17.83
CA PRO A 216 -19.59 6.89 -18.97
C PRO A 216 -18.17 6.34 -18.90
N VAL A 217 -17.96 5.19 -19.53
CA VAL A 217 -16.67 4.50 -19.61
C VAL A 217 -16.30 4.30 -21.07
N ASP A 218 -15.07 4.68 -21.42
CA ASP A 218 -14.46 4.32 -22.70
C ASP A 218 -13.56 3.12 -22.51
N ALA A 219 -13.77 2.10 -23.31
CA ALA A 219 -13.02 0.86 -23.27
C ALA A 219 -12.78 0.32 -24.69
N HIS A 220 -11.88 -0.61 -24.84
CA HIS A 220 -11.81 -1.48 -26.01
C HIS A 220 -11.99 -2.94 -25.59
N LEU A 221 -12.51 -3.75 -26.51
CA LEU A 221 -12.65 -5.17 -26.28
C LEU A 221 -11.33 -5.85 -26.62
N ALA A 222 -10.68 -6.41 -25.60
CA ALA A 222 -9.48 -7.22 -25.76
C ALA A 222 -9.84 -8.71 -25.74
N TYR A 223 -9.02 -9.53 -26.37
CA TYR A 223 -9.29 -10.96 -26.46
C TYR A 223 -8.00 -11.78 -26.46
N ASP A 224 -8.16 -13.01 -26.02
CA ASP A 224 -7.18 -14.09 -26.20
C ASP A 224 -7.87 -15.24 -26.95
N ALA A 225 -7.26 -15.66 -28.05
CA ALA A 225 -7.79 -16.65 -28.95
C ALA A 225 -6.72 -17.66 -29.33
N PRO A 226 -7.07 -18.93 -29.62
CA PRO A 226 -6.15 -19.94 -30.12
C PRO A 226 -5.52 -19.52 -31.46
N ASP A 227 -4.37 -20.11 -31.77
CA ASP A 227 -3.64 -19.87 -33.01
C ASP A 227 -4.53 -20.03 -34.25
N GLY A 228 -4.50 -19.02 -35.12
CA GLY A 228 -5.27 -18.98 -36.36
C GLY A 228 -6.70 -18.44 -36.23
N ALA A 229 -7.16 -18.12 -35.01
CA ALA A 229 -8.42 -17.42 -34.81
C ALA A 229 -8.18 -15.91 -34.71
N THR A 230 -8.94 -15.11 -35.43
CA THR A 230 -8.88 -13.64 -35.34
C THR A 230 -10.27 -13.06 -35.08
N LEU A 231 -10.32 -12.04 -34.23
CA LEU A 231 -11.54 -11.30 -33.95
C LEU A 231 -11.44 -9.88 -34.52
N SER A 232 -12.47 -9.48 -35.24
CA SER A 232 -12.64 -8.10 -35.65
C SER A 232 -13.67 -7.44 -34.73
N THR A 233 -13.18 -6.45 -33.96
CA THR A 233 -13.97 -5.69 -32.97
C THR A 233 -13.97 -4.21 -33.32
N GLN A 234 -14.83 -3.44 -32.64
CA GLN A 234 -14.76 -1.98 -32.71
C GLN A 234 -13.50 -1.50 -31.91
N ASP A 235 -12.82 -0.50 -32.44
CA ASP A 235 -11.61 0.06 -31.84
C ASP A 235 -11.88 0.69 -30.46
N SER A 236 -13.08 1.22 -30.24
CA SER A 236 -13.48 1.84 -28.97
C SER A 236 -14.96 1.58 -28.70
N VAL A 237 -15.27 1.33 -27.43
CA VAL A 237 -16.60 1.05 -26.92
C VAL A 237 -16.94 2.09 -25.86
N HIS A 238 -17.93 2.96 -26.16
CA HIS A 238 -18.44 3.95 -25.21
C HIS A 238 -19.66 3.39 -24.48
N ILE A 239 -19.53 3.11 -23.19
CA ILE A 239 -20.57 2.52 -22.36
C ILE A 239 -21.19 3.63 -21.50
N PRO A 240 -22.50 3.93 -21.65
CA PRO A 240 -23.13 5.03 -20.93
C PRO A 240 -23.14 4.82 -19.42
N ALA A 241 -23.22 5.91 -18.66
CA ALA A 241 -23.33 5.88 -17.19
C ALA A 241 -24.55 5.05 -16.76
N LYS A 242 -24.34 4.12 -15.81
CA LYS A 242 -25.41 3.25 -15.29
C LYS A 242 -26.21 2.53 -16.40
N GLY A 243 -25.52 2.17 -17.48
CA GLY A 243 -26.16 1.61 -18.67
C GLY A 243 -25.37 0.45 -19.27
N SER A 244 -25.86 -0.01 -20.41
CA SER A 244 -25.23 -1.09 -21.16
C SER A 244 -25.32 -0.83 -22.65
N ILE A 245 -24.41 -1.46 -23.40
CA ILE A 245 -24.45 -1.48 -24.86
C ILE A 245 -24.19 -2.90 -25.38
N THR A 246 -24.66 -3.17 -26.57
CA THR A 246 -24.32 -4.42 -27.26
C THR A 246 -23.13 -4.17 -28.19
N VAL A 247 -22.06 -4.90 -27.97
CA VAL A 247 -20.86 -4.91 -28.81
C VAL A 247 -20.99 -6.07 -29.81
N SER A 248 -20.86 -5.75 -31.07
CA SER A 248 -20.86 -6.74 -32.17
C SER A 248 -19.41 -6.99 -32.60
N MET A 249 -19.03 -8.25 -32.71
CA MET A 249 -17.73 -8.67 -33.24
C MET A 249 -17.90 -9.80 -34.24
N THR A 250 -16.98 -9.94 -35.18
CA THR A 250 -16.91 -11.09 -36.07
C THR A 250 -15.67 -11.91 -35.75
N ALA A 251 -15.83 -13.22 -35.63
CA ALA A 251 -14.76 -14.15 -35.42
C ALA A 251 -14.44 -14.88 -36.74
N ASP A 252 -13.19 -14.81 -37.18
CA ASP A 252 -12.66 -15.65 -38.24
C ASP A 252 -11.91 -16.83 -37.60
N LEU A 253 -12.48 -18.01 -37.81
CA LEU A 253 -11.98 -19.26 -37.21
C LEU A 253 -11.47 -20.19 -38.29
N PRO A 254 -10.40 -20.95 -38.04
CA PRO A 254 -9.94 -21.97 -38.98
C PRO A 254 -11.05 -22.96 -39.31
N SER A 255 -11.17 -23.37 -40.58
CA SER A 255 -12.24 -24.24 -41.09
C SER A 255 -12.16 -25.67 -40.58
N ASP A 256 -11.09 -26.07 -39.95
CA ASP A 256 -10.82 -27.40 -39.39
C ASP A 256 -11.16 -27.53 -37.89
N VAL A 257 -11.68 -26.46 -37.29
CA VAL A 257 -11.96 -26.41 -35.83
C VAL A 257 -13.47 -26.37 -35.58
N ASP A 258 -14.02 -27.46 -35.05
CA ASP A 258 -15.44 -27.56 -34.69
C ASP A 258 -15.80 -26.78 -33.40
N ARG A 259 -14.85 -26.55 -32.51
CA ARG A 259 -15.03 -25.80 -31.28
C ARG A 259 -13.76 -25.03 -30.92
N THR A 260 -13.96 -23.77 -30.49
CA THR A 260 -12.88 -22.94 -30.00
C THR A 260 -13.32 -22.18 -28.75
N SER A 261 -12.40 -21.90 -27.83
CA SER A 261 -12.66 -21.07 -26.66
C SER A 261 -11.99 -19.71 -26.84
N LEU A 262 -12.75 -18.67 -26.63
CA LEU A 262 -12.31 -17.28 -26.70
C LEU A 262 -12.40 -16.69 -25.29
N ARG A 263 -11.34 -16.02 -24.85
CA ARG A 263 -11.37 -15.25 -23.63
C ARG A 263 -11.44 -13.76 -23.97
N LEU A 264 -12.41 -13.06 -23.40
CA LEU A 264 -12.72 -11.66 -23.72
C LEU A 264 -12.76 -10.82 -22.45
N TRP A 265 -12.30 -9.58 -22.53
CA TRP A 265 -12.39 -8.62 -21.43
C TRP A 265 -12.42 -7.19 -21.99
N LEU A 266 -12.86 -6.26 -21.15
CA LEU A 266 -12.72 -4.83 -21.44
C LEU A 266 -11.36 -4.34 -20.91
N ALA A 267 -10.66 -3.60 -21.73
CA ALA A 267 -9.38 -2.98 -21.39
C ALA A 267 -9.44 -1.45 -21.59
N ALA A 268 -8.59 -0.73 -20.85
CA ALA A 268 -8.48 0.71 -20.97
C ALA A 268 -7.91 1.09 -22.34
N PRO A 269 -8.37 2.19 -22.97
CA PRO A 269 -7.76 2.73 -24.16
C PRO A 269 -6.29 3.07 -23.86
N THR A 270 -5.37 2.54 -24.64
CA THR A 270 -3.93 2.86 -24.54
C THR A 270 -3.54 3.82 -25.64
N GLU A 271 -2.76 4.84 -25.29
CA GLU A 271 -2.13 5.74 -26.28
C GLU A 271 -0.91 5.09 -26.98
N SER A 272 -0.52 3.88 -26.57
CA SER A 272 0.61 3.12 -27.12
C SER A 272 0.15 1.80 -27.73
N ASP A 273 0.85 1.38 -28.81
CA ASP A 273 0.63 0.12 -29.56
C ASP A 273 0.82 -1.19 -28.74
N GLU A 274 0.82 -1.12 -27.40
CA GLU A 274 0.83 -2.32 -26.57
C GLU A 274 -0.58 -2.94 -26.54
N PRO A 275 -0.73 -4.20 -26.96
CA PRO A 275 -2.04 -4.87 -27.07
C PRO A 275 -2.70 -5.21 -25.72
N THR A 276 -2.07 -4.87 -24.62
CA THR A 276 -2.57 -5.15 -23.27
C THR A 276 -2.77 -3.87 -22.47
N GLY A 277 -3.82 -3.11 -22.81
CA GLY A 277 -4.33 -2.07 -21.90
C GLY A 277 -4.71 -2.67 -20.54
N HIS A 278 -4.67 -1.84 -19.48
CA HIS A 278 -5.08 -2.29 -18.16
C HIS A 278 -6.48 -2.90 -18.18
N LEU A 279 -6.60 -4.12 -17.61
CA LEU A 279 -7.83 -4.88 -17.51
C LEU A 279 -8.89 -4.08 -16.72
N ILE A 280 -10.03 -3.79 -17.33
CA ILE A 280 -11.15 -3.09 -16.69
C ILE A 280 -12.16 -4.08 -16.12
N SER A 281 -12.52 -5.12 -16.90
CA SER A 281 -13.50 -6.13 -16.49
C SER A 281 -12.84 -7.48 -16.24
N ASP A 282 -13.49 -8.32 -15.46
CA ASP A 282 -13.10 -9.72 -15.36
C ASP A 282 -13.22 -10.38 -16.75
N PRO A 283 -12.30 -11.28 -17.13
CA PRO A 283 -12.40 -12.03 -18.38
C PRO A 283 -13.59 -12.97 -18.36
N ILE A 284 -14.24 -13.10 -19.53
CA ILE A 284 -15.28 -14.10 -19.78
C ILE A 284 -14.78 -15.10 -20.82
N ASP A 285 -15.11 -16.39 -20.62
CA ASP A 285 -14.81 -17.44 -21.58
C ASP A 285 -16.08 -17.78 -22.38
N ILE A 286 -15.96 -17.83 -23.71
CA ILE A 286 -17.03 -18.22 -24.66
C ILE A 286 -16.53 -19.41 -25.48
N THR A 287 -17.35 -20.43 -25.63
CA THR A 287 -17.03 -21.64 -26.41
C THR A 287 -18.01 -21.84 -27.55
#